data_f91edb6ac5b5699bc91bb598d618b0f0
#
_entry.id   f91edb6ac5b5699bc91bb598d618b0f0
#
_cell.length_a   1.000
_cell.length_b   1.000
_cell.length_c   1.000
_cell.angle_alpha   90.00
_cell.angle_beta   90.00
_cell.angle_gamma   90.00
#
_symmetry.space_group_name_H-M   'P 1'
#
loop_
_entity.id
_entity.type
_entity.pdbx_description
1 polymer ?
#
loop_
_entity_poly.entity_id
_entity_poly.type
_entity_poly.pdbx_seq_one_letter_code
_entity_poly.pdbx_strand_id
1 'polypeptide(L)'
;MINSIKQFGDFYQLDTYFNTNKLLHEIDGFKDKWSKYNPRKDWIKRDGLCVINESGKCGPGPALDSLGEWNKEHGLRGASALREPNFNVPTDLYKSSSELQRVMEPMLDWSVRSHFLRLPPGGYFPPHRDHIYGEQDSFRIVWPLKNCNPPYFRFMLEDKTLHFDYGQCYVVDTTKTHSLFNCSSTKDSIMLVVNALLCEDSIRFVQDNLSER
;
A
#
# COMPACT_ATOMS: atom_id res chain seq x y z
N MET A 1 -7.51 -3.16 20.09
CA MET A 1 -7.59 -3.59 18.67
C MET A 1 -6.22 -3.81 18.04
N ILE A 2 -5.32 -2.83 17.95
CA ILE A 2 -4.03 -3.03 17.25
C ILE A 2 -3.19 -4.19 17.79
N ASN A 3 -3.22 -4.44 19.10
CA ASN A 3 -2.50 -5.58 19.71
C ASN A 3 -3.00 -6.93 19.20
N SER A 4 -4.25 -7.02 18.75
CA SER A 4 -4.81 -8.26 18.18
C SER A 4 -4.19 -8.62 16.81
N ILE A 5 -3.57 -7.66 16.13
CA ILE A 5 -2.83 -7.86 14.89
C ILE A 5 -1.34 -8.03 15.19
N LYS A 6 -0.77 -7.21 16.08
CA LYS A 6 0.65 -7.24 16.43
C LYS A 6 1.09 -8.52 17.17
N GLN A 7 0.16 -9.27 17.78
CA GLN A 7 0.48 -10.55 18.42
C GLN A 7 1.04 -11.60 17.45
N PHE A 8 0.78 -11.47 16.14
CA PHE A 8 1.30 -12.39 15.12
C PHE A 8 2.68 -12.00 14.61
N GLY A 9 3.23 -10.88 15.09
CA GLY A 9 4.55 -10.37 14.73
C GLY A 9 4.49 -9.08 13.89
N ASP A 10 5.65 -8.62 13.49
CA ASP A 10 5.81 -7.36 12.74
C ASP A 10 5.66 -7.56 11.23
N PHE A 11 5.80 -8.80 10.78
CA PHE A 11 5.70 -9.22 9.38
C PHE A 11 5.23 -10.66 9.33
N TYR A 12 4.10 -10.91 8.66
CA TYR A 12 3.56 -12.26 8.50
C TYR A 12 2.67 -12.35 7.26
N GLN A 13 2.51 -13.58 6.75
CA GLN A 13 1.75 -13.89 5.55
C GLN A 13 0.30 -14.21 5.87
N LEU A 14 -0.59 -13.81 4.98
CA LEU A 14 -2.00 -14.22 4.96
C LEU A 14 -2.26 -15.15 3.77
N ASP A 15 -3.21 -16.06 3.90
CA ASP A 15 -3.60 -17.02 2.86
C ASP A 15 -4.57 -16.40 1.85
N THR A 16 -4.16 -15.27 1.28
CA THR A 16 -4.82 -14.63 0.14
C THR A 16 -3.79 -14.26 -0.91
N TYR A 17 -4.13 -14.43 -2.19
CA TYR A 17 -3.16 -14.19 -3.26
C TYR A 17 -3.79 -13.63 -4.54
N PHE A 18 -2.99 -12.88 -5.28
CA PHE A 18 -3.26 -12.44 -6.63
C PHE A 18 -2.61 -13.35 -7.68
N ASN A 19 -3.30 -13.58 -8.78
CA ASN A 19 -2.62 -14.00 -10.00
C ASN A 19 -1.83 -12.81 -10.56
N THR A 20 -0.52 -12.78 -10.29
CA THR A 20 0.35 -11.65 -10.61
C THR A 20 0.38 -11.32 -12.10
N ASN A 21 0.39 -12.34 -12.98
CA ASN A 21 0.42 -12.12 -14.43
C ASN A 21 -0.87 -11.46 -14.91
N LYS A 22 -2.03 -11.94 -14.43
CA LYS A 22 -3.33 -11.38 -14.76
C LYS A 22 -3.44 -9.95 -14.25
N LEU A 23 -3.10 -9.71 -12.97
CA LEU A 23 -3.19 -8.39 -12.38
C LEU A 23 -2.26 -7.39 -13.08
N LEU A 24 -0.99 -7.77 -13.36
CA LEU A 24 -0.05 -6.90 -14.07
C LEU A 24 -0.53 -6.58 -15.50
N HIS A 25 -1.21 -7.51 -16.18
CA HIS A 25 -1.83 -7.25 -17.48
C HIS A 25 -3.00 -6.27 -17.36
N GLU A 26 -3.86 -6.42 -16.36
CA GLU A 26 -5.00 -5.52 -16.13
C GLU A 26 -4.54 -4.09 -15.81
N ILE A 27 -3.51 -3.91 -14.98
CA ILE A 27 -2.97 -2.57 -14.67
C ILE A 27 -2.20 -1.91 -15.83
N ASP A 28 -1.71 -2.68 -16.79
CA ASP A 28 -1.05 -2.13 -18.00
C ASP A 28 -2.02 -1.29 -18.84
N GLY A 29 -3.31 -1.61 -18.81
CA GLY A 29 -4.37 -0.78 -19.39
C GLY A 29 -4.47 0.64 -18.80
N PHE A 30 -3.87 0.85 -17.63
CA PHE A 30 -3.85 2.13 -16.92
C PHE A 30 -2.45 2.78 -16.88
N LYS A 31 -1.55 2.41 -17.79
CA LYS A 31 -0.16 2.89 -17.82
C LYS A 31 -0.02 4.42 -17.80
N ASP A 32 -0.96 5.13 -18.42
CA ASP A 32 -0.98 6.59 -18.51
C ASP A 32 -1.58 7.27 -17.26
N LYS A 33 -2.07 6.49 -16.28
CA LYS A 33 -2.68 6.98 -15.04
C LYS A 33 -1.73 6.94 -13.84
N TRP A 34 -0.52 6.40 -14.02
CA TRP A 34 0.51 6.47 -12.99
C TRP A 34 0.88 7.92 -12.71
N SER A 35 0.95 8.27 -11.45
CA SER A 35 1.25 9.63 -11.00
C SER A 35 2.39 9.62 -10.00
N LYS A 36 3.12 10.72 -9.89
CA LYS A 36 4.16 10.87 -8.88
C LYS A 36 3.60 10.65 -7.48
N TYR A 37 4.26 9.79 -6.72
CA TYR A 37 3.97 9.61 -5.31
C TYR A 37 4.73 10.68 -4.50
N ASN A 38 4.03 11.45 -3.69
CA ASN A 38 4.55 12.63 -2.98
C ASN A 38 5.26 13.62 -3.95
N PRO A 39 4.50 14.36 -4.75
CA PRO A 39 5.02 15.20 -5.83
C PRO A 39 5.95 16.33 -5.34
N ARG A 40 5.89 16.68 -4.02
CA ARG A 40 6.81 17.65 -3.41
C ARG A 40 8.25 17.15 -3.33
N LYS A 41 8.45 15.84 -3.43
CA LYS A 41 9.76 15.18 -3.41
C LYS A 41 10.01 14.50 -4.75
N ASP A 42 9.88 15.28 -5.84
CA ASP A 42 9.94 14.82 -7.23
C ASP A 42 11.31 14.23 -7.63
N TRP A 43 12.37 14.58 -6.88
CA TRP A 43 13.70 13.96 -7.02
C TRP A 43 13.74 12.49 -6.58
N ILE A 44 12.75 12.03 -5.80
CA ILE A 44 12.61 10.61 -5.44
C ILE A 44 11.76 9.93 -6.53
N LYS A 45 12.36 8.93 -7.19
CA LYS A 45 11.70 8.18 -8.26
C LYS A 45 10.70 7.18 -7.66
N ARG A 46 9.45 7.55 -7.59
CA ARG A 46 8.35 6.69 -7.14
C ARG A 46 7.04 7.16 -7.71
N ASP A 47 6.23 6.22 -8.16
CA ASP A 47 4.93 6.49 -8.74
C ASP A 47 3.85 5.66 -8.02
N GLY A 48 2.62 6.16 -8.04
CA GLY A 48 1.45 5.49 -7.55
C GLY A 48 0.34 5.39 -8.58
N LEU A 49 -0.47 4.35 -8.46
CA LEU A 49 -1.70 4.17 -9.24
C LEU A 49 -2.81 3.78 -8.26
N CYS A 50 -3.78 4.69 -8.06
CA CYS A 50 -4.81 4.52 -7.04
C CYS A 50 -5.76 3.37 -7.35
N VAL A 51 -6.07 2.58 -6.32
CA VAL A 51 -7.08 1.52 -6.31
C VAL A 51 -8.33 1.95 -5.53
N ILE A 52 -8.11 2.59 -4.36
CA ILE A 52 -9.16 3.19 -3.53
C ILE A 52 -8.66 4.57 -3.11
N ASN A 53 -9.45 5.59 -3.33
CA ASN A 53 -9.13 6.97 -2.97
C ASN A 53 -10.38 7.78 -2.60
N GLU A 54 -10.25 9.11 -2.51
CA GLU A 54 -11.35 10.02 -2.16
C GLU A 54 -12.32 10.33 -3.29
N SER A 55 -11.90 10.11 -4.55
CA SER A 55 -12.63 10.59 -5.75
C SER A 55 -13.13 9.47 -6.66
N GLY A 56 -12.62 8.26 -6.52
CA GLY A 56 -12.91 7.14 -7.42
C GLY A 56 -12.24 7.26 -8.79
N LYS A 57 -11.33 8.21 -8.99
CA LYS A 57 -10.60 8.41 -10.26
C LYS A 57 -9.11 8.17 -10.06
N CYS A 58 -8.50 7.46 -11.01
CA CYS A 58 -7.03 7.35 -11.03
C CYS A 58 -6.40 8.69 -11.47
N GLY A 59 -5.32 9.08 -10.78
CA GLY A 59 -4.60 10.31 -11.09
C GLY A 59 -3.88 10.90 -9.88
N PRO A 60 -3.25 12.06 -10.03
CA PRO A 60 -2.63 12.76 -8.92
C PRO A 60 -3.69 13.24 -7.93
N GLY A 61 -3.33 13.26 -6.64
CA GLY A 61 -4.24 13.70 -5.58
C GLY A 61 -3.73 13.36 -4.19
N PRO A 62 -4.52 13.67 -3.15
CA PRO A 62 -4.11 13.46 -1.76
C PRO A 62 -3.84 11.99 -1.41
N ALA A 63 -4.43 11.05 -2.15
CA ALA A 63 -4.19 9.63 -1.94
C ALA A 63 -2.74 9.20 -2.23
N LEU A 64 -2.03 9.93 -3.09
CA LEU A 64 -0.63 9.67 -3.46
C LEU A 64 0.34 10.68 -2.81
N ASP A 65 -0.06 11.30 -1.71
CA ASP A 65 0.74 12.33 -1.05
C ASP A 65 0.84 12.11 0.47
N SER A 66 1.69 12.87 1.15
CA SER A 66 1.68 12.97 2.60
C SER A 66 0.44 13.74 3.05
N LEU A 67 -0.47 13.10 3.78
CA LEU A 67 -1.71 13.74 4.24
C LEU A 67 -1.45 14.97 5.11
N GLY A 68 -0.41 14.91 5.95
CA GLY A 68 -0.04 16.05 6.80
C GLY A 68 0.40 17.27 5.98
N GLU A 69 1.24 17.04 4.95
CA GLU A 69 1.70 18.11 4.05
C GLU A 69 0.55 18.62 3.16
N TRP A 70 -0.28 17.72 2.63
CA TRP A 70 -1.45 18.06 1.85
C TRP A 70 -2.44 18.92 2.64
N ASN A 71 -2.83 18.49 3.82
CA ASN A 71 -3.74 19.22 4.70
C ASN A 71 -3.21 20.62 5.03
N LYS A 72 -1.92 20.72 5.35
CA LYS A 72 -1.26 21.99 5.65
C LYS A 72 -1.31 22.96 4.46
N GLU A 73 -0.99 22.48 3.25
CA GLU A 73 -0.96 23.28 2.02
C GLU A 73 -2.36 23.79 1.63
N HIS A 74 -3.38 22.95 1.83
CA HIS A 74 -4.76 23.31 1.49
C HIS A 74 -5.54 23.94 2.66
N GLY A 75 -4.86 24.25 3.78
CA GLY A 75 -5.49 24.87 4.94
C GLY A 75 -6.51 24.01 5.67
N LEU A 76 -6.48 22.69 5.45
CA LEU A 76 -7.43 21.75 6.05
C LEU A 76 -7.04 21.44 7.49
N ARG A 77 -7.95 21.67 8.44
CA ARG A 77 -7.71 21.51 9.89
C ARG A 77 -8.93 20.94 10.60
N GLY A 78 -8.69 20.28 11.75
CA GLY A 78 -9.77 19.73 12.57
C GLY A 78 -10.64 18.77 11.77
N ALA A 79 -11.96 19.02 11.74
CA ALA A 79 -12.92 18.18 11.04
C ALA A 79 -12.78 18.19 9.50
N SER A 80 -12.17 19.24 8.92
CA SER A 80 -11.94 19.32 7.46
C SER A 80 -10.64 18.62 7.02
N ALA A 81 -9.75 18.24 7.93
CA ALA A 81 -8.51 17.54 7.59
C ALA A 81 -8.80 16.16 7.02
N LEU A 82 -8.17 15.82 5.89
CA LEU A 82 -8.26 14.50 5.32
C LEU A 82 -7.54 13.49 6.23
N ARG A 83 -8.21 12.35 6.45
CA ARG A 83 -7.73 11.18 7.21
C ARG A 83 -7.92 9.93 6.38
N GLU A 84 -7.29 8.81 6.78
CA GLU A 84 -7.41 7.54 6.05
C GLU A 84 -8.86 7.14 5.71
N PRO A 85 -9.87 7.24 6.61
CA PRO A 85 -11.25 6.86 6.30
C PRO A 85 -11.93 7.70 5.20
N ASN A 86 -11.38 8.87 4.84
CA ASN A 86 -11.92 9.68 3.75
C ASN A 86 -11.61 9.12 2.35
N PHE A 87 -10.74 8.13 2.26
CA PHE A 87 -10.29 7.51 1.01
C PHE A 87 -10.95 6.14 0.84
N ASN A 88 -12.25 6.08 0.65
CA ASN A 88 -13.03 4.85 0.62
C ASN A 88 -13.78 4.60 -0.69
N VAL A 89 -13.45 5.34 -1.76
CA VAL A 89 -14.13 5.21 -3.05
C VAL A 89 -13.27 4.36 -3.99
N PRO A 90 -13.75 3.17 -4.44
CA PRO A 90 -13.09 2.35 -5.44
C PRO A 90 -12.94 3.09 -6.76
N THR A 91 -11.75 3.07 -7.34
CA THR A 91 -11.43 3.76 -8.60
C THR A 91 -11.94 3.00 -9.82
N ASP A 92 -11.86 3.63 -10.99
CA ASP A 92 -12.16 2.98 -12.26
C ASP A 92 -11.25 1.78 -12.51
N LEU A 93 -10.02 1.80 -12.03
CA LEU A 93 -9.11 0.65 -12.08
C LEU A 93 -9.68 -0.53 -11.28
N TYR A 94 -10.10 -0.33 -10.03
CA TYR A 94 -10.72 -1.39 -9.24
C TYR A 94 -11.95 -1.96 -9.93
N LYS A 95 -12.84 -1.10 -10.42
CA LYS A 95 -14.09 -1.48 -11.07
C LYS A 95 -13.90 -2.27 -12.38
N SER A 96 -12.78 -2.06 -13.06
CA SER A 96 -12.47 -2.75 -14.32
C SER A 96 -11.58 -3.98 -14.16
N SER A 97 -10.88 -4.12 -13.01
CA SER A 97 -10.00 -5.25 -12.75
C SER A 97 -10.74 -6.40 -12.05
N SER A 98 -10.97 -7.46 -12.79
CA SER A 98 -11.61 -8.66 -12.23
C SER A 98 -10.74 -9.33 -11.15
N GLU A 99 -9.42 -9.18 -11.24
CA GLU A 99 -8.50 -9.76 -10.27
C GLU A 99 -8.47 -8.94 -8.96
N LEU A 100 -8.53 -7.60 -9.03
CA LEU A 100 -8.68 -6.77 -7.83
C LEU A 100 -10.00 -7.06 -7.12
N GLN A 101 -11.10 -7.13 -7.86
CA GLN A 101 -12.41 -7.45 -7.28
C GLN A 101 -12.39 -8.82 -6.59
N ARG A 102 -11.88 -9.85 -7.26
CA ARG A 102 -11.80 -11.21 -6.70
C ARG A 102 -11.12 -11.27 -5.34
N VAL A 103 -10.01 -10.55 -5.17
CA VAL A 103 -9.18 -10.61 -3.95
C VAL A 103 -9.61 -9.60 -2.92
N MET A 104 -9.96 -8.38 -3.34
CA MET A 104 -10.22 -7.28 -2.41
C MET A 104 -11.70 -7.14 -2.00
N GLU A 105 -12.64 -7.79 -2.70
CA GLU A 105 -14.06 -7.70 -2.34
C GLU A 105 -14.35 -8.03 -0.86
N PRO A 106 -13.77 -9.10 -0.25
CA PRO A 106 -14.00 -9.41 1.16
C PRO A 106 -13.45 -8.36 2.15
N MET A 107 -12.58 -7.48 1.68
CA MET A 107 -11.92 -6.45 2.50
C MET A 107 -12.30 -5.02 2.10
N LEU A 108 -13.22 -4.85 1.14
CA LEU A 108 -13.49 -3.55 0.54
C LEU A 108 -14.02 -2.53 1.54
N ASP A 109 -14.91 -2.93 2.45
CA ASP A 109 -15.59 -2.03 3.40
C ASP A 109 -14.63 -1.37 4.42
N TRP A 110 -13.49 -2.00 4.66
CA TRP A 110 -12.47 -1.49 5.58
C TRP A 110 -11.12 -1.21 4.89
N SER A 111 -11.06 -1.37 3.57
CA SER A 111 -9.92 -0.93 2.76
C SER A 111 -10.06 0.54 2.41
N VAL A 112 -9.03 1.31 2.72
CA VAL A 112 -8.99 2.75 2.43
C VAL A 112 -7.67 3.07 1.72
N ARG A 113 -7.58 4.25 1.08
CA ARG A 113 -6.34 4.80 0.50
C ARG A 113 -5.35 3.75 -0.02
N SER A 114 -5.80 2.95 -0.98
CA SER A 114 -5.03 1.84 -1.54
C SER A 114 -4.47 2.18 -2.91
N HIS A 115 -3.24 1.75 -3.19
CA HIS A 115 -2.58 2.07 -4.44
C HIS A 115 -1.50 1.04 -4.80
N PHE A 116 -1.25 0.87 -6.08
CA PHE A 116 0.00 0.28 -6.53
C PHE A 116 1.13 1.29 -6.33
N LEU A 117 2.21 0.82 -5.77
CA LEU A 117 3.46 1.54 -5.66
C LEU A 117 4.44 0.99 -6.70
N ARG A 118 4.97 1.87 -7.56
CA ARG A 118 6.06 1.55 -8.49
C ARG A 118 7.32 2.31 -8.10
N LEU A 119 8.40 1.58 -7.92
CA LEU A 119 9.73 2.14 -7.76
C LEU A 119 10.55 1.84 -9.03
N PRO A 120 10.78 2.84 -9.90
CA PRO A 120 11.72 2.72 -11.00
C PRO A 120 13.15 2.47 -10.52
N PRO A 121 14.12 2.16 -11.43
CA PRO A 121 15.52 2.00 -11.07
C PRO A 121 16.08 3.17 -10.24
N GLY A 122 16.64 2.85 -9.06
CA GLY A 122 17.12 3.81 -8.08
C GLY A 122 16.02 4.53 -7.29
N GLY A 123 14.75 4.14 -7.48
CA GLY A 123 13.64 4.64 -6.68
C GLY A 123 13.66 4.12 -5.25
N TYR A 124 13.20 4.94 -4.29
CA TYR A 124 13.25 4.56 -2.89
C TYR A 124 12.20 5.27 -2.02
N PHE A 125 11.96 4.72 -0.84
CA PHE A 125 11.40 5.40 0.32
C PHE A 125 12.48 5.45 1.39
N PRO A 126 12.83 6.64 1.91
CA PRO A 126 13.80 6.77 2.98
C PRO A 126 13.28 6.09 4.26
N PRO A 127 14.15 5.74 5.22
CA PRO A 127 13.71 5.23 6.51
C PRO A 127 12.71 6.18 7.18
N HIS A 128 11.53 5.65 7.53
CA HIS A 128 10.46 6.40 8.20
C HIS A 128 9.57 5.44 8.99
N ARG A 129 8.66 6.01 9.75
CA ARG A 129 7.58 5.31 10.46
C ARG A 129 6.26 5.94 10.07
N ASP A 130 5.24 5.10 9.91
CA ASP A 130 3.86 5.57 9.78
C ASP A 130 3.27 5.85 11.17
N HIS A 131 2.23 6.66 11.24
CA HIS A 131 1.47 6.91 12.48
C HIS A 131 2.31 7.41 13.67
N ILE A 132 3.27 8.32 13.41
CA ILE A 132 4.12 8.88 14.48
C ILE A 132 3.31 9.75 15.44
N TYR A 133 2.20 10.34 14.97
CA TYR A 133 1.36 11.25 15.70
C TYR A 133 -0.10 10.80 15.68
N GLY A 134 -0.66 10.48 16.83
CA GLY A 134 -2.05 10.11 17.00
C GLY A 134 -2.28 8.61 17.24
N GLU A 135 -3.55 8.22 17.40
CA GLU A 135 -3.94 6.82 17.49
C GLU A 135 -3.81 6.13 16.15
N GLN A 136 -3.30 4.91 16.17
CA GLN A 136 -3.23 4.08 14.97
C GLN A 136 -4.64 3.56 14.65
N ASP A 137 -5.24 4.07 13.57
CA ASP A 137 -6.56 3.72 13.08
C ASP A 137 -6.53 2.77 11.87
N SER A 138 -5.33 2.49 11.35
CA SER A 138 -5.14 1.64 10.19
C SER A 138 -3.81 0.87 10.25
N PHE A 139 -3.71 -0.19 9.47
CA PHE A 139 -2.50 -0.99 9.29
C PHE A 139 -2.25 -1.26 7.81
N ARG A 140 -1.07 -1.81 7.48
CA ARG A 140 -0.67 -2.03 6.10
C ARG A 140 -0.74 -3.50 5.72
N ILE A 141 -1.41 -3.73 4.59
CA ILE A 141 -1.38 -5.01 3.89
C ILE A 141 -0.68 -4.77 2.55
N VAL A 142 0.25 -5.65 2.18
CA VAL A 142 1.02 -5.52 0.95
C VAL A 142 1.00 -6.80 0.13
N TRP A 143 0.96 -6.66 -1.19
CA TRP A 143 1.16 -7.74 -2.16
C TRP A 143 2.31 -7.37 -3.08
N PRO A 144 3.47 -8.04 -2.98
CA PRO A 144 4.56 -7.87 -3.92
C PRO A 144 4.20 -8.53 -5.26
N LEU A 145 4.31 -7.79 -6.36
CA LEU A 145 3.87 -8.26 -7.67
C LEU A 145 5.03 -8.48 -8.64
N LYS A 146 6.04 -7.60 -8.60
CA LYS A 146 7.13 -7.63 -9.56
C LYS A 146 8.41 -7.07 -8.96
N ASN A 147 9.52 -7.82 -9.05
CA ASN A 147 10.87 -7.41 -8.63
C ASN A 147 10.95 -6.83 -7.21
N CYS A 148 10.26 -7.43 -6.25
CA CYS A 148 10.19 -6.97 -4.86
C CYS A 148 11.11 -7.74 -3.90
N ASN A 149 12.16 -8.41 -4.43
CA ASN A 149 13.10 -9.20 -3.63
C ASN A 149 14.57 -8.88 -3.95
N PRO A 150 15.51 -9.14 -3.04
CA PRO A 150 16.93 -9.15 -3.34
C PRO A 150 17.26 -10.04 -4.55
N PRO A 151 18.29 -9.71 -5.33
CA PRO A 151 19.23 -8.60 -5.14
C PRO A 151 18.70 -7.25 -5.66
N TYR A 152 17.59 -7.23 -6.39
CA TYR A 152 17.10 -6.04 -7.10
C TYR A 152 16.31 -5.06 -6.23
N PHE A 153 15.71 -5.55 -5.16
CA PHE A 153 14.87 -4.73 -4.28
C PHE A 153 15.10 -5.09 -2.82
N ARG A 154 15.01 -4.10 -1.95
CA ARG A 154 15.08 -4.28 -0.50
C ARG A 154 13.90 -3.56 0.16
N PHE A 155 13.10 -4.31 0.88
CA PHE A 155 12.19 -3.79 1.87
C PHE A 155 12.81 -4.07 3.24
N MET A 156 13.27 -3.02 3.89
CA MET A 156 13.84 -3.10 5.23
C MET A 156 12.75 -2.82 6.25
N LEU A 157 12.63 -3.69 7.25
CA LEU A 157 11.83 -3.45 8.44
C LEU A 157 12.81 -3.54 9.62
N GLU A 158 13.10 -2.39 10.23
CA GLU A 158 14.20 -2.20 11.19
C GLU A 158 15.54 -2.65 10.58
N ASP A 159 16.16 -3.69 11.12
CA ASP A 159 17.43 -4.26 10.67
C ASP A 159 17.27 -5.46 9.71
N LYS A 160 16.02 -5.85 9.41
CA LYS A 160 15.72 -7.04 8.61
C LYS A 160 15.34 -6.69 7.17
N THR A 161 15.88 -7.42 6.21
CA THR A 161 15.37 -7.41 4.83
C THR A 161 14.22 -8.41 4.73
N LEU A 162 13.05 -7.93 4.29
CA LEU A 162 11.89 -8.79 4.05
C LEU A 162 12.06 -9.55 2.73
N HIS A 163 11.54 -10.77 2.70
CA HIS A 163 11.47 -11.63 1.52
C HIS A 163 10.00 -11.99 1.29
N PHE A 164 9.61 -12.02 0.03
CA PHE A 164 8.22 -12.16 -0.38
C PHE A 164 8.03 -13.26 -1.42
N ASP A 165 6.94 -13.98 -1.33
CA ASP A 165 6.41 -14.76 -2.44
C ASP A 165 5.49 -13.86 -3.28
N TYR A 166 5.73 -13.80 -4.59
CA TYR A 166 4.97 -12.90 -5.47
C TYR A 166 3.50 -13.24 -5.51
N GLY A 167 2.67 -12.21 -5.39
CA GLY A 167 1.21 -12.34 -5.35
C GLY A 167 0.65 -12.69 -3.99
N GLN A 168 1.45 -13.12 -3.01
CA GLN A 168 1.00 -13.43 -1.66
C GLN A 168 0.77 -12.17 -0.84
N CYS A 169 -0.13 -12.27 0.12
CA CYS A 169 -0.54 -11.20 1.02
C CYS A 169 0.34 -11.18 2.28
N TYR A 170 0.74 -9.99 2.70
CA TYR A 170 1.50 -9.80 3.93
C TYR A 170 0.98 -8.62 4.74
N VAL A 171 0.92 -8.79 6.05
CA VAL A 171 0.78 -7.68 7.00
C VAL A 171 2.18 -7.20 7.38
N VAL A 172 2.37 -5.87 7.38
CA VAL A 172 3.65 -5.23 7.77
C VAL A 172 3.37 -4.16 8.82
N ASP A 173 4.05 -4.27 9.98
CA ASP A 173 3.98 -3.22 11.02
C ASP A 173 4.81 -1.99 10.63
N THR A 174 4.21 -1.09 9.87
CA THR A 174 4.84 0.15 9.43
C THR A 174 4.97 1.22 10.53
N THR A 175 4.52 0.95 11.76
CA THR A 175 4.85 1.78 12.92
C THR A 175 6.31 1.62 13.35
N LYS A 176 6.97 0.55 12.90
CA LYS A 176 8.41 0.36 12.97
C LYS A 176 9.13 1.06 11.84
N THR A 177 10.41 1.35 12.04
CA THR A 177 11.22 1.98 10.99
C THR A 177 11.31 1.06 9.79
N HIS A 178 10.87 1.57 8.63
CA HIS A 178 10.92 0.82 7.39
C HIS A 178 11.39 1.69 6.24
N SER A 179 11.94 1.04 5.22
CA SER A 179 12.41 1.69 3.99
C SER A 179 12.36 0.73 2.82
N LEU A 180 12.22 1.29 1.62
CA LEU A 180 12.21 0.54 0.37
C LEU A 180 13.26 1.10 -0.58
N PHE A 181 13.96 0.23 -1.28
CA PHE A 181 14.96 0.65 -2.27
C PHE A 181 14.99 -0.30 -3.46
N ASN A 182 14.81 0.24 -4.67
CA ASN A 182 15.02 -0.51 -5.90
C ASN A 182 16.49 -0.38 -6.35
N CYS A 183 17.27 -1.43 -6.11
CA CYS A 183 18.69 -1.52 -6.47
C CYS A 183 18.92 -1.90 -7.95
N SER A 184 17.87 -2.21 -8.70
CA SER A 184 17.99 -2.56 -10.12
C SER A 184 18.40 -1.34 -10.95
N SER A 185 19.20 -1.57 -11.98
CA SER A 185 19.54 -0.54 -12.98
C SER A 185 18.52 -0.46 -14.13
N THR A 186 17.64 -1.47 -14.29
CA THR A 186 16.78 -1.60 -15.48
C THR A 186 15.33 -2.01 -15.19
N LYS A 187 15.03 -2.50 -13.99
CA LYS A 187 13.73 -3.12 -13.68
C LYS A 187 12.96 -2.29 -12.66
N ASP A 188 11.70 -2.03 -12.94
CA ASP A 188 10.77 -1.47 -11.97
C ASP A 188 10.38 -2.54 -10.94
N SER A 189 10.19 -2.12 -9.69
CA SER A 189 9.53 -2.91 -8.65
C SER A 189 8.09 -2.44 -8.49
N ILE A 190 7.14 -3.36 -8.37
CA ILE A 190 5.71 -3.05 -8.24
C ILE A 190 5.12 -3.87 -7.09
N MET A 191 4.42 -3.20 -6.18
CA MET A 191 3.61 -3.82 -5.14
C MET A 191 2.27 -3.10 -4.99
N LEU A 192 1.25 -3.82 -4.54
CA LEU A 192 0.01 -3.21 -4.06
C LEU A 192 0.15 -2.94 -2.56
N VAL A 193 -0.22 -1.75 -2.15
CA VAL A 193 -0.29 -1.32 -0.74
C VAL A 193 -1.74 -0.98 -0.42
N VAL A 194 -2.30 -1.65 0.56
CA VAL A 194 -3.65 -1.42 1.08
C VAL A 194 -3.56 -0.90 2.51
N ASN A 195 -4.18 0.24 2.76
CA ASN A 195 -4.41 0.73 4.10
C ASN A 195 -5.73 0.13 4.59
N ALA A 196 -5.65 -0.69 5.61
CA ALA A 196 -6.78 -1.38 6.21
C ALA A 196 -7.18 -0.66 7.50
N LEU A 197 -8.45 -0.23 7.63
CA LEU A 197 -8.97 0.32 8.88
C LEU A 197 -8.95 -0.75 9.97
N LEU A 198 -8.61 -0.34 11.18
CA LEU A 198 -8.53 -1.21 12.34
C LEU A 198 -9.94 -1.35 12.98
N CYS A 199 -10.68 -2.36 12.55
CA CYS A 199 -12.02 -2.69 13.02
C CYS A 199 -12.14 -4.20 13.29
N GLU A 200 -13.27 -4.64 13.82
CA GLU A 200 -13.50 -6.06 14.13
C GLU A 200 -13.42 -6.94 12.89
N ASP A 201 -13.98 -6.50 11.76
CA ASP A 201 -13.99 -7.27 10.53
C ASP A 201 -12.60 -7.42 9.93
N SER A 202 -11.77 -6.36 9.94
CA SER A 202 -10.39 -6.43 9.47
C SER A 202 -9.51 -7.33 10.36
N ILE A 203 -9.74 -7.31 11.69
CA ILE A 203 -9.04 -8.19 12.63
C ILE A 203 -9.45 -9.64 12.38
N ARG A 204 -10.76 -9.90 12.23
CA ARG A 204 -11.28 -11.24 11.93
C ARG A 204 -10.70 -11.76 10.62
N PHE A 205 -10.71 -10.93 9.57
CA PHE A 205 -10.10 -11.29 8.29
C PHE A 205 -8.64 -11.71 8.44
N VAL A 206 -7.84 -10.96 9.20
CA VAL A 206 -6.44 -11.32 9.46
C VAL A 206 -6.34 -12.66 10.19
N GLN A 207 -7.17 -12.88 11.22
CA GLN A 207 -7.15 -14.12 12.02
C GLN A 207 -7.55 -15.35 11.20
N ASP A 208 -8.59 -15.22 10.37
CA ASP A 208 -9.12 -16.30 9.55
C ASP A 208 -8.22 -16.67 8.36
N ASN A 209 -7.35 -15.75 7.95
CA ASN A 209 -6.43 -15.93 6.83
C ASN A 209 -4.95 -16.03 7.24
N LEU A 210 -4.64 -16.25 8.51
CA LEU A 210 -3.25 -16.50 8.92
C LEU A 210 -2.73 -17.75 8.22
N SER A 211 -1.60 -17.61 7.51
CA SER A 211 -0.94 -18.76 6.90
C SER A 211 -0.34 -19.66 8.01
N GLU A 212 -0.74 -20.92 8.03
CA GLU A 212 -0.10 -21.93 8.87
C GLU A 212 1.33 -22.17 8.33
N ARG A 213 2.35 -21.62 9.00
CA ARG A 213 3.76 -21.92 8.73
C ARG A 213 4.41 -22.58 9.94
#